data_a9b04774504922f266798a368d0fb30e
#
_entry.id   a9b04774504922f266798a368d0fb30e
#
_cell.length_a   1.000
_cell.length_b   1.000
_cell.length_c   1.000
_cell.angle_alpha   90.00
_cell.angle_beta   90.00
_cell.angle_gamma   90.00
#
_symmetry.space_group_name_H-M   'P 1'
#
loop_
_entity.id
_entity.type
_entity.pdbx_description
1 polymer ?
#
loop_
_entity_poly.entity_id
_entity_poly.type
_entity_poly.pdbx_seq_one_letter_code
_entity_poly.pdbx_strand_id
1 'polypeptide(L)'
;MFVISRNTAFSYGNKRIGTSRIGRELGVRYVLEGCIRRSGNRLRVSAQLIDAETDAHLWAERLDCDIGDLFALQDEITSRIANALNIELIAAEAARPNEHPDAFDYILRGRAARLKPESRGSFAEAISLFECAWTLDPQSVEAQTCLAGTLVGLRVFYGTSDLVAANLARADALIRRALAAAPRYAFAHYVKGQVVRAQGRYEDAIVEYETALASNPNLVVALNGLGWCKLFAGSIDEVTPLMQQAIRRSPEDPQVGVWHGAIGMVHMLQSRIDEAIVWFEKARSASPEKPYNHLHLAAAYALSGDLERAVMELAEARRLDGGTLYSSIAHLKAFPGPWWGAPKTRSLYETAYFAGLRKAGMPEE
;
A
#
# COMPACT_ATOMS: atom_id res chain seq x y z
N MET A 1 -17.87 5.70 -11.78
CA MET A 1 -18.68 4.58 -11.27
C MET A 1 -20.08 5.11 -10.94
N PHE A 2 -21.14 4.49 -11.49
CA PHE A 2 -22.53 4.84 -11.18
C PHE A 2 -22.96 4.09 -9.91
N VAL A 3 -23.48 4.82 -8.92
CA VAL A 3 -23.91 4.25 -7.63
C VAL A 3 -25.38 4.59 -7.41
N ILE A 4 -26.19 3.58 -7.11
CA ILE A 4 -27.62 3.72 -6.82
C ILE A 4 -27.79 4.48 -5.49
N SER A 5 -28.79 5.37 -5.44
CA SER A 5 -29.11 6.14 -4.25
C SER A 5 -29.50 5.23 -3.08
N ARG A 6 -29.16 5.65 -1.85
CA ARG A 6 -29.49 4.95 -0.61
C ARG A 6 -30.99 4.58 -0.52
N ASN A 7 -31.87 5.52 -0.82
CA ASN A 7 -33.32 5.31 -0.71
C ASN A 7 -33.81 4.22 -1.66
N THR A 8 -33.31 4.18 -2.90
CA THR A 8 -33.61 3.13 -3.86
C THR A 8 -33.08 1.78 -3.39
N ALA A 9 -31.83 1.70 -2.92
CA ALA A 9 -31.24 0.47 -2.41
C ALA A 9 -32.03 -0.10 -1.22
N PHE A 10 -32.44 0.73 -0.27
CA PHE A 10 -33.26 0.32 0.88
C PHE A 10 -34.63 -0.23 0.51
N SER A 11 -35.23 0.17 -0.64
CA SER A 11 -36.50 -0.37 -1.10
C SER A 11 -36.45 -1.86 -1.47
N TYR A 12 -35.22 -2.41 -1.64
CA TYR A 12 -34.95 -3.82 -1.93
C TYR A 12 -34.59 -4.64 -0.67
N GLY A 13 -34.12 -4.01 0.40
CA GLY A 13 -33.54 -4.67 1.57
C GLY A 13 -34.48 -5.64 2.32
N ASN A 14 -35.80 -5.49 2.20
CA ASN A 14 -36.77 -6.38 2.82
C ASN A 14 -37.52 -7.31 1.80
N LYS A 15 -37.10 -7.28 0.54
CA LYS A 15 -37.72 -8.10 -0.50
C LYS A 15 -36.85 -9.36 -0.72
N ARG A 16 -37.51 -10.53 -0.74
CA ARG A 16 -36.84 -11.79 -1.15
C ARG A 16 -36.68 -11.82 -2.68
N ILE A 17 -35.80 -10.97 -3.19
CA ILE A 17 -35.51 -10.85 -4.63
C ILE A 17 -34.07 -11.28 -4.81
N GLY A 18 -33.81 -12.17 -5.78
CA GLY A 18 -32.42 -12.58 -6.10
C GLY A 18 -31.58 -11.44 -6.67
N THR A 19 -30.30 -11.46 -6.38
CA THR A 19 -29.31 -10.42 -6.73
C THR A 19 -29.28 -10.12 -8.22
N SER A 20 -29.36 -11.15 -9.07
CA SER A 20 -29.44 -11.01 -10.54
C SER A 20 -30.66 -10.22 -11.03
N ARG A 21 -31.77 -10.29 -10.30
CA ARG A 21 -32.96 -9.48 -10.63
C ARG A 21 -32.76 -8.04 -10.20
N ILE A 22 -32.20 -7.80 -9.01
CA ILE A 22 -31.87 -6.45 -8.53
C ILE A 22 -30.93 -5.76 -9.53
N GLY A 23 -29.88 -6.46 -9.96
CA GLY A 23 -28.94 -5.95 -10.96
C GLY A 23 -29.60 -5.51 -12.25
N ARG A 24 -30.51 -6.32 -12.79
CA ARG A 24 -31.25 -5.98 -14.01
C ARG A 24 -32.25 -4.83 -13.83
N GLU A 25 -32.99 -4.80 -12.72
CA GLU A 25 -33.99 -3.75 -12.45
C GLU A 25 -33.32 -2.38 -12.23
N LEU A 26 -32.13 -2.35 -11.61
CA LEU A 26 -31.39 -1.12 -11.29
C LEU A 26 -30.31 -0.76 -12.33
N GLY A 27 -30.03 -1.64 -13.29
CA GLY A 27 -28.97 -1.44 -14.27
C GLY A 27 -27.57 -1.42 -13.63
N VAL A 28 -27.37 -2.20 -12.56
CA VAL A 28 -26.10 -2.31 -11.86
C VAL A 28 -25.56 -3.74 -11.96
N ARG A 29 -24.25 -3.84 -12.08
CA ARG A 29 -23.58 -5.13 -12.14
C ARG A 29 -23.24 -5.68 -10.76
N TYR A 30 -22.81 -4.82 -9.87
CA TYR A 30 -22.39 -5.24 -8.54
C TYR A 30 -23.39 -4.82 -7.47
N VAL A 31 -23.68 -5.73 -6.56
CA VAL A 31 -24.56 -5.50 -5.42
C VAL A 31 -23.76 -5.75 -4.14
N LEU A 32 -23.72 -4.72 -3.29
CA LEU A 32 -23.19 -4.85 -1.94
C LEU A 32 -24.36 -5.13 -1.00
N GLU A 33 -24.32 -6.29 -0.34
CA GLU A 33 -25.27 -6.67 0.70
C GLU A 33 -24.59 -6.68 2.06
N GLY A 34 -25.35 -6.39 3.12
CA GLY A 34 -24.83 -6.45 4.46
C GLY A 34 -25.92 -6.51 5.52
N CYS A 35 -25.51 -6.98 6.71
CA CYS A 35 -26.36 -6.93 7.88
C CYS A 35 -25.55 -6.50 9.11
N ILE A 36 -26.23 -5.84 10.04
CA ILE A 36 -25.69 -5.41 11.31
C ILE A 36 -26.48 -6.09 12.42
N ARG A 37 -25.77 -6.75 13.34
CA ARG A 37 -26.36 -7.39 14.53
C ARG A 37 -25.68 -6.84 15.77
N ARG A 38 -26.47 -6.45 16.77
CA ARG A 38 -25.98 -5.98 18.07
C ARG A 38 -26.28 -7.00 19.15
N SER A 39 -25.30 -7.27 20.02
CA SER A 39 -25.46 -8.09 21.21
C SER A 39 -24.70 -7.43 22.37
N GLY A 40 -25.44 -6.81 23.29
CA GLY A 40 -24.86 -6.03 24.38
C GLY A 40 -23.99 -4.88 23.86
N ASN A 41 -22.72 -4.89 24.22
CA ASN A 41 -21.71 -3.93 23.79
C ASN A 41 -20.93 -4.36 22.53
N ARG A 42 -21.34 -5.44 21.87
CA ARG A 42 -20.74 -5.94 20.63
C ARG A 42 -21.62 -5.70 19.44
N LEU A 43 -20.97 -5.27 18.34
CA LEU A 43 -21.57 -5.10 17.03
C LEU A 43 -20.93 -6.10 16.07
N ARG A 44 -21.77 -6.84 15.34
CA ARG A 44 -21.34 -7.68 14.22
C ARG A 44 -21.86 -7.09 12.93
N VAL A 45 -20.94 -6.77 12.03
CA VAL A 45 -21.26 -6.34 10.67
C VAL A 45 -20.80 -7.44 9.72
N SER A 46 -21.70 -7.88 8.84
CA SER A 46 -21.36 -8.77 7.73
C SER A 46 -21.63 -8.02 6.44
N ALA A 47 -20.71 -8.06 5.50
CA ALA A 47 -20.85 -7.44 4.18
C ALA A 47 -20.35 -8.41 3.11
N GLN A 48 -20.99 -8.38 1.93
CA GLN A 48 -20.58 -9.18 0.77
C GLN A 48 -20.83 -8.42 -0.53
N LEU A 49 -19.93 -8.62 -1.49
CA LEU A 49 -20.02 -8.11 -2.85
C LEU A 49 -20.37 -9.23 -3.80
N ILE A 50 -21.40 -9.04 -4.58
CA ILE A 50 -21.95 -10.05 -5.50
C ILE A 50 -21.94 -9.48 -6.91
N ASP A 51 -21.44 -10.23 -7.89
CA ASP A 51 -21.65 -9.95 -9.30
C ASP A 51 -23.06 -10.39 -9.68
N ALA A 52 -23.94 -9.43 -10.00
CA ALA A 52 -25.34 -9.69 -10.28
C ALA A 52 -25.59 -10.38 -11.64
N GLU A 53 -24.63 -10.42 -12.54
CA GLU A 53 -24.72 -11.16 -13.82
C GLU A 53 -24.52 -12.66 -13.62
N THR A 54 -23.54 -13.02 -12.79
CA THR A 54 -23.11 -14.42 -12.57
C THR A 54 -23.60 -15.01 -11.25
N ASP A 55 -24.13 -14.18 -10.36
CA ASP A 55 -24.49 -14.50 -8.96
C ASP A 55 -23.28 -14.98 -8.11
N ALA A 56 -22.07 -14.66 -8.56
CA ALA A 56 -20.83 -15.01 -7.89
C ALA A 56 -20.54 -14.06 -6.74
N HIS A 57 -20.21 -14.62 -5.57
CA HIS A 57 -19.71 -13.85 -4.43
C HIS A 57 -18.25 -13.51 -4.69
N LEU A 58 -17.95 -12.25 -4.96
CA LEU A 58 -16.59 -11.76 -5.20
C LEU A 58 -15.82 -11.54 -3.90
N TRP A 59 -16.54 -11.10 -2.85
CA TRP A 59 -15.96 -10.83 -1.55
C TRP A 59 -17.03 -10.96 -0.46
N ALA A 60 -16.62 -11.42 0.74
CA ALA A 60 -17.44 -11.44 1.94
C ALA A 60 -16.57 -11.25 3.17
N GLU A 61 -16.99 -10.37 4.09
CA GLU A 61 -16.28 -10.10 5.34
C GLU A 61 -17.25 -10.00 6.52
N ARG A 62 -16.78 -10.44 7.68
CA ARG A 62 -17.47 -10.30 8.95
C ARG A 62 -16.59 -9.56 9.95
N LEU A 63 -17.09 -8.44 10.45
CA LEU A 63 -16.44 -7.58 11.42
C LEU A 63 -17.13 -7.72 12.78
N ASP A 64 -16.38 -8.09 13.80
CA ASP A 64 -16.84 -8.11 15.20
C ASP A 64 -16.14 -6.96 15.94
N CYS A 65 -16.90 -5.99 16.44
CA CYS A 65 -16.39 -4.75 17.03
C CYS A 65 -17.01 -4.49 18.40
N ASP A 66 -16.28 -3.86 19.31
CA ASP A 66 -16.82 -3.34 20.56
C ASP A 66 -17.34 -1.91 20.36
N ILE A 67 -18.52 -1.60 20.92
CA ILE A 67 -19.15 -0.27 20.83
C ILE A 67 -18.52 0.64 21.88
N GLY A 68 -17.33 1.18 21.59
CA GLY A 68 -16.70 2.20 22.42
C GLY A 68 -17.03 3.63 21.96
N ASP A 69 -16.63 3.94 20.72
CA ASP A 69 -16.97 5.16 19.99
C ASP A 69 -17.71 4.79 18.71
N LEU A 70 -18.98 5.10 18.63
CA LEU A 70 -19.84 4.70 17.51
C LEU A 70 -19.43 5.38 16.20
N PHE A 71 -18.96 6.61 16.23
CA PHE A 71 -18.55 7.34 15.03
C PHE A 71 -17.21 6.83 14.50
N ALA A 72 -16.22 6.65 15.38
CA ALA A 72 -14.93 6.06 15.00
C ALA A 72 -15.11 4.64 14.43
N LEU A 73 -16.01 3.86 15.02
CA LEU A 73 -16.34 2.52 14.55
C LEU A 73 -17.03 2.53 13.17
N GLN A 74 -17.95 3.47 12.94
CA GLN A 74 -18.60 3.64 11.64
C GLN A 74 -17.58 3.99 10.56
N ASP A 75 -16.66 4.91 10.86
CA ASP A 75 -15.59 5.32 9.93
C ASP A 75 -14.65 4.16 9.61
N GLU A 76 -14.29 3.36 10.62
CA GLU A 76 -13.45 2.18 10.43
C GLU A 76 -14.13 1.14 9.53
N ILE A 77 -15.37 0.77 9.82
CA ILE A 77 -16.14 -0.22 9.03
C ILE A 77 -16.29 0.27 7.59
N THR A 78 -16.67 1.54 7.40
CA THR A 78 -16.84 2.12 6.07
C THR A 78 -15.53 2.10 5.29
N SER A 79 -14.43 2.46 5.94
CA SER A 79 -13.09 2.45 5.31
C SER A 79 -12.66 1.05 4.91
N ARG A 80 -12.86 0.05 5.76
CA ARG A 80 -12.53 -1.36 5.47
C ARG A 80 -13.29 -1.88 4.27
N ILE A 81 -14.61 -1.69 4.26
CA ILE A 81 -15.47 -2.11 3.14
C ILE A 81 -15.04 -1.39 1.85
N ALA A 82 -14.82 -0.08 1.88
CA ALA A 82 -14.44 0.69 0.69
C ALA A 82 -13.08 0.23 0.10
N ASN A 83 -12.09 -0.07 0.95
CA ASN A 83 -10.79 -0.55 0.51
C ASN A 83 -10.87 -1.96 -0.10
N ALA A 84 -11.57 -2.89 0.56
CA ALA A 84 -11.76 -4.24 0.06
C ALA A 84 -12.51 -4.24 -1.29
N LEU A 85 -13.61 -3.48 -1.39
CA LEU A 85 -14.37 -3.34 -2.64
C LEU A 85 -13.52 -2.78 -3.78
N ASN A 86 -12.64 -1.82 -3.51
CA ASN A 86 -11.79 -1.24 -4.55
C ASN A 86 -10.83 -2.29 -5.15
N ILE A 87 -10.26 -3.17 -4.34
CA ILE A 87 -9.37 -4.25 -4.80
C ILE A 87 -10.15 -5.27 -5.65
N GLU A 88 -11.25 -5.76 -5.12
CA GLU A 88 -12.04 -6.82 -5.77
C GLU A 88 -12.70 -6.34 -7.08
N LEU A 89 -13.24 -5.12 -7.11
CA LEU A 89 -13.83 -4.54 -8.32
C LEU A 89 -12.79 -4.34 -9.42
N ILE A 90 -11.58 -3.88 -9.08
CA ILE A 90 -10.49 -3.74 -10.05
C ILE A 90 -10.14 -5.10 -10.65
N ALA A 91 -10.00 -6.13 -9.83
CA ALA A 91 -9.67 -7.47 -10.29
C ALA A 91 -10.77 -8.06 -11.20
N ALA A 92 -12.03 -7.93 -10.78
CA ALA A 92 -13.18 -8.46 -11.51
C ALA A 92 -13.36 -7.77 -12.87
N GLU A 93 -13.29 -6.43 -12.93
CA GLU A 93 -13.43 -5.68 -14.19
C GLU A 93 -12.24 -5.89 -15.12
N ALA A 94 -11.01 -5.96 -14.59
CA ALA A 94 -9.82 -6.19 -15.42
C ALA A 94 -9.80 -7.58 -16.07
N ALA A 95 -10.45 -8.57 -15.46
CA ALA A 95 -10.55 -9.94 -15.98
C ALA A 95 -11.58 -10.09 -17.11
N ARG A 96 -12.41 -9.08 -17.37
CA ARG A 96 -13.46 -9.17 -18.42
C ARG A 96 -12.86 -9.19 -19.81
N PRO A 97 -13.31 -10.13 -20.68
CA PRO A 97 -13.04 -10.05 -22.10
C PRO A 97 -13.66 -8.75 -22.68
N ASN A 98 -12.86 -7.96 -23.36
CA ASN A 98 -13.33 -6.81 -24.12
C ASN A 98 -12.57 -6.78 -25.47
N GLU A 99 -13.30 -6.92 -26.57
CA GLU A 99 -12.74 -6.92 -27.93
C GLU A 99 -12.28 -5.51 -28.35
N HIS A 100 -12.89 -4.46 -27.79
CA HIS A 100 -12.58 -3.07 -28.11
C HIS A 100 -12.35 -2.27 -26.81
N PRO A 101 -11.21 -2.49 -26.10
CA PRO A 101 -10.95 -1.82 -24.84
C PRO A 101 -10.78 -0.31 -25.03
N ASP A 102 -11.45 0.46 -24.20
CA ASP A 102 -11.30 1.90 -24.10
C ASP A 102 -10.18 2.31 -23.10
N ALA A 103 -9.97 3.61 -22.92
CA ALA A 103 -8.95 4.10 -21.98
C ALA A 103 -9.21 3.64 -20.54
N PHE A 104 -10.47 3.51 -20.13
CA PHE A 104 -10.83 3.06 -18.79
C PHE A 104 -10.53 1.58 -18.58
N ASP A 105 -10.80 0.74 -19.57
CA ASP A 105 -10.44 -0.70 -19.53
C ASP A 105 -8.93 -0.89 -19.34
N TYR A 106 -8.11 -0.13 -20.08
CA TYR A 106 -6.66 -0.17 -19.92
C TYR A 106 -6.20 0.31 -18.54
N ILE A 107 -6.84 1.34 -17.96
CA ILE A 107 -6.57 1.79 -16.58
C ILE A 107 -6.84 0.66 -15.59
N LEU A 108 -7.99 -0.01 -15.68
CA LEU A 108 -8.36 -1.10 -14.78
C LEU A 108 -7.38 -2.28 -14.87
N ARG A 109 -7.03 -2.70 -16.08
CA ARG A 109 -6.02 -3.76 -16.33
C ARG A 109 -4.65 -3.36 -15.78
N GLY A 110 -4.22 -2.12 -15.97
CA GLY A 110 -2.98 -1.60 -15.43
C GLY A 110 -2.97 -1.58 -13.89
N ARG A 111 -4.09 -1.20 -13.26
CA ARG A 111 -4.26 -1.27 -11.81
C ARG A 111 -4.24 -2.72 -11.30
N ALA A 112 -4.88 -3.65 -11.99
CA ALA A 112 -4.82 -5.07 -11.66
C ALA A 112 -3.39 -5.63 -11.80
N ALA A 113 -2.63 -5.23 -12.82
CA ALA A 113 -1.23 -5.58 -12.95
C ALA A 113 -0.38 -5.09 -11.76
N ARG A 114 -0.73 -3.94 -11.17
CA ARG A 114 -0.09 -3.38 -9.96
C ARG A 114 -0.47 -4.12 -8.66
N LEU A 115 -1.56 -4.87 -8.64
CA LEU A 115 -1.94 -5.74 -7.52
C LEU A 115 -1.19 -7.08 -7.52
N LYS A 116 -0.58 -7.48 -8.64
CA LYS A 116 0.27 -8.68 -8.73
C LYS A 116 1.52 -8.51 -7.84
N PRO A 117 2.18 -9.61 -7.43
CA PRO A 117 3.47 -9.54 -6.75
C PRO A 117 4.46 -8.64 -7.51
N GLU A 118 5.14 -7.78 -6.76
CA GLU A 118 6.05 -6.78 -7.33
C GLU A 118 7.22 -7.45 -8.07
N SER A 119 7.32 -7.18 -9.36
CA SER A 119 8.40 -7.64 -10.23
C SER A 119 8.63 -6.63 -11.35
N ARG A 120 9.79 -6.71 -12.01
CA ARG A 120 10.05 -5.90 -13.22
C ARG A 120 8.97 -6.15 -14.29
N GLY A 121 8.50 -7.39 -14.41
CA GLY A 121 7.46 -7.77 -15.37
C GLY A 121 6.11 -7.13 -15.05
N SER A 122 5.64 -7.18 -13.80
CA SER A 122 4.36 -6.58 -13.40
C SER A 122 4.36 -5.06 -13.55
N PHE A 123 5.49 -4.40 -13.30
CA PHE A 123 5.64 -2.95 -13.55
C PHE A 123 5.66 -2.62 -15.03
N ALA A 124 6.38 -3.39 -15.87
CA ALA A 124 6.43 -3.17 -17.30
C ALA A 124 5.05 -3.38 -17.96
N GLU A 125 4.32 -4.42 -17.56
CA GLU A 125 2.94 -4.67 -17.98
C GLU A 125 2.04 -3.46 -17.61
N ALA A 126 2.08 -3.00 -16.38
CA ALA A 126 1.28 -1.87 -15.92
C ALA A 126 1.60 -0.57 -16.68
N ILE A 127 2.89 -0.28 -16.92
CA ILE A 127 3.31 0.89 -17.72
C ILE A 127 2.73 0.81 -19.12
N SER A 128 2.88 -0.32 -19.82
CA SER A 128 2.35 -0.50 -21.17
C SER A 128 0.84 -0.24 -21.23
N LEU A 129 0.10 -0.79 -20.27
CA LEU A 129 -1.35 -0.61 -20.18
C LEU A 129 -1.74 0.85 -19.90
N PHE A 130 -1.05 1.54 -19.00
CA PHE A 130 -1.33 2.95 -18.74
C PHE A 130 -0.89 3.87 -19.90
N GLU A 131 0.13 3.50 -20.68
CA GLU A 131 0.51 4.20 -21.91
C GLU A 131 -0.57 4.04 -22.99
N CYS A 132 -1.15 2.86 -23.16
CA CYS A 132 -2.30 2.64 -24.03
C CYS A 132 -3.49 3.53 -23.59
N ALA A 133 -3.82 3.54 -22.30
CA ALA A 133 -4.88 4.39 -21.76
C ALA A 133 -4.64 5.87 -22.05
N TRP A 134 -3.41 6.35 -21.80
CA TRP A 134 -3.05 7.74 -22.04
C TRP A 134 -3.02 8.11 -23.53
N THR A 135 -2.69 7.16 -24.40
CA THR A 135 -2.73 7.37 -25.86
C THR A 135 -4.17 7.52 -26.37
N LEU A 136 -5.10 6.73 -25.82
CA LEU A 136 -6.53 6.79 -26.16
C LEU A 136 -7.20 8.04 -25.60
N ASP A 137 -6.84 8.44 -24.37
CA ASP A 137 -7.33 9.67 -23.74
C ASP A 137 -6.17 10.46 -23.11
N PRO A 138 -5.54 11.38 -23.87
CA PRO A 138 -4.43 12.21 -23.37
C PRO A 138 -4.82 13.19 -22.26
N GLN A 139 -6.11 13.44 -22.03
CA GLN A 139 -6.61 14.30 -20.96
C GLN A 139 -6.96 13.52 -19.68
N SER A 140 -6.96 12.20 -19.72
CA SER A 140 -7.26 11.35 -18.56
C SER A 140 -6.30 11.63 -17.40
N VAL A 141 -6.81 12.29 -16.37
CA VAL A 141 -6.10 12.54 -15.10
C VAL A 141 -5.70 11.22 -14.44
N GLU A 142 -6.57 10.21 -14.51
CA GLU A 142 -6.34 8.90 -13.91
C GLU A 142 -5.22 8.15 -14.63
N ALA A 143 -5.21 8.10 -15.97
CA ALA A 143 -4.16 7.46 -16.75
C ALA A 143 -2.78 8.11 -16.47
N GLN A 144 -2.72 9.44 -16.50
CA GLN A 144 -1.50 10.21 -16.21
C GLN A 144 -0.99 9.91 -14.79
N THR A 145 -1.89 9.88 -13.79
CA THR A 145 -1.53 9.65 -12.40
C THR A 145 -1.06 8.22 -12.17
N CYS A 146 -1.76 7.21 -12.72
CA CYS A 146 -1.38 5.80 -12.60
C CYS A 146 -0.03 5.51 -13.28
N LEU A 147 0.19 6.07 -14.47
CA LEU A 147 1.47 5.97 -15.17
C LEU A 147 2.60 6.59 -14.35
N ALA A 148 2.42 7.82 -13.85
CA ALA A 148 3.40 8.50 -13.02
C ALA A 148 3.77 7.70 -11.77
N GLY A 149 2.78 7.20 -11.02
CA GLY A 149 3.01 6.38 -9.83
C GLY A 149 3.76 5.07 -10.13
N THR A 150 3.48 4.44 -11.26
CA THR A 150 4.17 3.23 -11.69
C THR A 150 5.62 3.50 -12.09
N LEU A 151 5.88 4.59 -12.80
CA LEU A 151 7.25 5.02 -13.15
C LEU A 151 8.11 5.30 -11.91
N VAL A 152 7.54 5.96 -10.89
CA VAL A 152 8.25 6.19 -9.61
C VAL A 152 8.52 4.87 -8.87
N GLY A 153 7.58 3.93 -8.91
CA GLY A 153 7.72 2.63 -8.27
C GLY A 153 8.87 1.79 -8.82
N LEU A 154 9.18 1.92 -10.11
CA LEU A 154 10.27 1.18 -10.76
C LEU A 154 11.65 1.40 -10.14
N ARG A 155 11.89 2.52 -9.44
CA ARG A 155 13.17 2.80 -8.80
C ARG A 155 13.62 1.69 -7.82
N VAL A 156 12.68 0.96 -7.25
CA VAL A 156 12.95 -0.18 -6.34
C VAL A 156 13.82 -1.24 -7.01
N PHE A 157 13.71 -1.39 -8.35
CA PHE A 157 14.45 -2.40 -9.11
C PHE A 157 15.71 -1.90 -9.80
N TYR A 158 15.89 -0.56 -9.92
CA TYR A 158 16.97 0.02 -10.72
C TYR A 158 17.91 0.94 -9.93
N GLY A 159 17.63 1.16 -8.64
CA GLY A 159 18.47 1.99 -7.78
C GLY A 159 18.53 3.45 -8.25
N THR A 160 19.73 3.94 -8.55
CA THR A 160 20.03 5.35 -8.93
C THR A 160 20.51 5.48 -10.39
N SER A 161 20.03 4.62 -11.29
CA SER A 161 20.43 4.66 -12.70
C SER A 161 19.84 5.85 -13.46
N ASP A 162 20.41 6.20 -14.63
CA ASP A 162 19.89 7.23 -15.54
C ASP A 162 18.44 6.96 -15.93
N LEU A 163 18.06 5.68 -16.05
CA LEU A 163 16.69 5.27 -16.32
C LEU A 163 15.75 5.72 -15.19
N VAL A 164 16.17 5.61 -13.93
CA VAL A 164 15.37 6.09 -12.79
C VAL A 164 15.21 7.60 -12.84
N ALA A 165 16.27 8.34 -13.15
CA ALA A 165 16.22 9.79 -13.29
C ALA A 165 15.26 10.22 -14.41
N ALA A 166 15.31 9.57 -15.57
CA ALA A 166 14.41 9.82 -16.70
C ALA A 166 12.95 9.50 -16.35
N ASN A 167 12.69 8.36 -15.70
CA ASN A 167 11.36 7.97 -15.26
C ASN A 167 10.80 8.95 -14.22
N LEU A 168 11.63 9.43 -13.30
CA LEU A 168 11.22 10.39 -12.28
C LEU A 168 10.85 11.75 -12.90
N ALA A 169 11.64 12.23 -13.86
CA ALA A 169 11.34 13.46 -14.61
C ALA A 169 10.02 13.34 -15.40
N ARG A 170 9.81 12.19 -16.05
CA ARG A 170 8.55 11.90 -16.77
C ARG A 170 7.36 11.85 -15.81
N ALA A 171 7.51 11.18 -14.67
CA ALA A 171 6.46 11.11 -13.65
C ALA A 171 6.10 12.50 -13.09
N ASP A 172 7.10 13.37 -12.84
CA ASP A 172 6.86 14.73 -12.38
C ASP A 172 6.10 15.57 -13.43
N ALA A 173 6.42 15.42 -14.70
CA ALA A 173 5.71 16.11 -15.78
C ALA A 173 4.24 15.66 -15.88
N LEU A 174 3.97 14.35 -15.81
CA LEU A 174 2.63 13.78 -15.85
C LEU A 174 1.79 14.24 -14.67
N ILE A 175 2.36 14.19 -13.44
CA ILE A 175 1.61 14.54 -12.25
C ILE A 175 1.32 16.04 -12.15
N ARG A 176 2.20 16.91 -12.66
CA ARG A 176 1.92 18.35 -12.79
C ARG A 176 0.74 18.61 -13.72
N ARG A 177 0.64 17.90 -14.85
CA ARG A 177 -0.52 18.02 -15.77
C ARG A 177 -1.80 17.53 -15.11
N ALA A 178 -1.75 16.35 -14.44
CA ALA A 178 -2.90 15.80 -13.74
C ALA A 178 -3.43 16.76 -12.67
N LEU A 179 -2.55 17.34 -11.84
CA LEU A 179 -2.93 18.29 -10.80
C LEU A 179 -3.39 19.66 -11.36
N ALA A 180 -2.89 20.10 -12.52
CA ALA A 180 -3.41 21.29 -13.19
C ALA A 180 -4.86 21.10 -13.65
N ALA A 181 -5.22 19.88 -14.12
CA ALA A 181 -6.59 19.55 -14.54
C ALA A 181 -7.51 19.23 -13.36
N ALA A 182 -6.99 18.58 -12.31
CA ALA A 182 -7.76 18.15 -11.14
C ALA A 182 -7.00 18.45 -9.82
N PRO A 183 -7.02 19.72 -9.34
CA PRO A 183 -6.21 20.15 -8.18
C PRO A 183 -6.57 19.50 -6.85
N ARG A 184 -7.72 18.82 -6.75
CA ARG A 184 -8.21 18.13 -5.53
C ARG A 184 -8.16 16.61 -5.64
N TYR A 185 -7.56 16.07 -6.69
CA TYR A 185 -7.50 14.62 -6.88
C TYR A 185 -6.51 13.97 -5.89
N ALA A 186 -7.03 13.35 -4.83
CA ALA A 186 -6.25 12.80 -3.73
C ALA A 186 -5.13 11.85 -4.17
N PHE A 187 -5.41 10.97 -5.15
CA PHE A 187 -4.42 10.02 -5.64
C PHE A 187 -3.27 10.72 -6.40
N ALA A 188 -3.54 11.84 -7.09
CA ALA A 188 -2.49 12.64 -7.71
C ALA A 188 -1.57 13.31 -6.68
N HIS A 189 -2.10 13.83 -5.57
CA HIS A 189 -1.28 14.32 -4.46
C HIS A 189 -0.43 13.21 -3.83
N TYR A 190 -0.99 12.03 -3.63
CA TYR A 190 -0.21 10.87 -3.17
C TYR A 190 0.96 10.56 -4.11
N VAL A 191 0.73 10.48 -5.42
CA VAL A 191 1.80 10.23 -6.41
C VAL A 191 2.80 11.40 -6.46
N LYS A 192 2.34 12.65 -6.33
CA LYS A 192 3.24 13.80 -6.19
C LYS A 192 4.15 13.66 -4.97
N GLY A 193 3.59 13.26 -3.83
CA GLY A 193 4.36 12.94 -2.64
C GLY A 193 5.43 11.87 -2.88
N GLN A 194 5.12 10.82 -3.65
CA GLN A 194 6.11 9.80 -4.03
C GLN A 194 7.24 10.38 -4.91
N VAL A 195 6.90 11.24 -5.90
CA VAL A 195 7.89 11.91 -6.75
C VAL A 195 8.83 12.77 -5.91
N VAL A 196 8.26 13.62 -5.05
CA VAL A 196 9.01 14.56 -4.20
C VAL A 196 9.88 13.82 -3.18
N ARG A 197 9.35 12.74 -2.59
CA ARG A 197 10.12 11.84 -1.71
C ARG A 197 11.30 11.20 -2.44
N ALA A 198 11.10 10.77 -3.69
CA ALA A 198 12.16 10.19 -4.51
C ALA A 198 13.28 11.19 -4.83
N GLN A 199 12.99 12.49 -4.78
CA GLN A 199 13.95 13.59 -4.90
C GLN A 199 14.68 13.92 -3.56
N GLY A 200 14.36 13.22 -2.47
CA GLY A 200 14.92 13.48 -1.13
C GLY A 200 14.27 14.64 -0.38
N ARG A 201 13.19 15.21 -0.89
CA ARG A 201 12.47 16.37 -0.33
C ARG A 201 11.35 15.87 0.59
N TYR A 202 11.72 15.39 1.77
CA TYR A 202 10.79 14.66 2.65
C TYR A 202 9.71 15.56 3.26
N GLU A 203 10.06 16.78 3.63
CA GLU A 203 9.12 17.78 4.19
C GLU A 203 8.05 18.17 3.16
N ASP A 204 8.45 18.40 1.92
CA ASP A 204 7.51 18.70 0.84
C ASP A 204 6.60 17.47 0.53
N ALA A 205 7.16 16.27 0.61
CA ALA A 205 6.38 15.03 0.43
C ALA A 205 5.34 14.84 1.54
N ILE A 206 5.65 15.22 2.78
CA ILE A 206 4.70 15.20 3.91
C ILE A 206 3.48 16.07 3.58
N VAL A 207 3.70 17.30 3.09
CA VAL A 207 2.60 18.22 2.71
C VAL A 207 1.69 17.60 1.64
N GLU A 208 2.27 16.94 0.65
CA GLU A 208 1.50 16.32 -0.43
C GLU A 208 0.70 15.10 0.09
N TYR A 209 1.26 14.27 0.98
CA TYR A 209 0.52 13.16 1.58
C TYR A 209 -0.59 13.63 2.53
N GLU A 210 -0.36 14.67 3.32
CA GLU A 210 -1.38 15.30 4.17
C GLU A 210 -2.51 15.87 3.33
N THR A 211 -2.20 16.52 2.20
CA THR A 211 -3.20 17.02 1.23
C THR A 211 -4.01 15.87 0.62
N ALA A 212 -3.36 14.76 0.27
CA ALA A 212 -4.05 13.57 -0.23
C ALA A 212 -5.03 13.02 0.81
N LEU A 213 -4.60 12.92 2.08
CA LEU A 213 -5.43 12.42 3.19
C LEU A 213 -6.56 13.37 3.57
N ALA A 214 -6.35 14.69 3.46
CA ALA A 214 -7.42 15.68 3.65
C ALA A 214 -8.51 15.57 2.58
N SER A 215 -8.14 15.21 1.35
CA SER A 215 -9.07 15.01 0.23
C SER A 215 -9.73 13.63 0.23
N ASN A 216 -9.00 12.59 0.66
CA ASN A 216 -9.50 11.23 0.82
C ASN A 216 -8.85 10.56 2.05
N PRO A 217 -9.51 10.61 3.22
CA PRO A 217 -9.01 9.99 4.44
C PRO A 217 -8.79 8.47 4.34
N ASN A 218 -9.45 7.79 3.39
CA ASN A 218 -9.38 6.34 3.19
C ASN A 218 -8.23 5.90 2.26
N LEU A 219 -7.40 6.83 1.81
CA LEU A 219 -6.25 6.52 0.95
C LEU A 219 -5.09 5.96 1.81
N VAL A 220 -5.20 4.68 2.20
CA VAL A 220 -4.23 4.02 3.12
C VAL A 220 -2.78 4.05 2.63
N VAL A 221 -2.57 4.01 1.32
CA VAL A 221 -1.22 4.13 0.74
C VAL A 221 -0.57 5.50 1.04
N ALA A 222 -1.37 6.55 1.25
CA ALA A 222 -0.86 7.86 1.65
C ALA A 222 -0.43 7.88 3.13
N LEU A 223 -1.10 7.12 4.02
CA LEU A 223 -0.66 6.92 5.41
C LEU A 223 0.72 6.25 5.45
N ASN A 224 0.93 5.22 4.63
CA ASN A 224 2.23 4.58 4.50
C ASN A 224 3.31 5.56 4.01
N GLY A 225 3.03 6.31 2.93
CA GLY A 225 3.94 7.31 2.39
C GLY A 225 4.31 8.39 3.40
N LEU A 226 3.32 8.91 4.14
CA LEU A 226 3.49 9.89 5.20
C LEU A 226 4.37 9.34 6.33
N GLY A 227 4.08 8.12 6.82
CA GLY A 227 4.86 7.50 7.88
C GLY A 227 6.33 7.32 7.53
N TRP A 228 6.62 6.86 6.30
CA TRP A 228 8.01 6.78 5.84
C TRP A 228 8.67 8.16 5.75
N CYS A 229 7.98 9.20 5.26
CA CYS A 229 8.56 10.55 5.23
C CYS A 229 8.79 11.10 6.63
N LYS A 230 7.88 10.85 7.60
CA LYS A 230 8.09 11.20 9.02
C LYS A 230 9.33 10.49 9.59
N LEU A 231 9.54 9.21 9.25
CA LEU A 231 10.75 8.48 9.64
C LEU A 231 12.02 9.12 9.05
N PHE A 232 12.02 9.44 7.74
CA PHE A 232 13.15 10.10 7.07
C PHE A 232 13.44 11.51 7.66
N ALA A 233 12.40 12.26 8.00
CA ALA A 233 12.51 13.59 8.59
C ALA A 233 12.91 13.57 10.08
N GLY A 234 12.90 12.41 10.73
CA GLY A 234 13.30 12.25 12.14
C GLY A 234 12.14 12.30 13.15
N SER A 235 10.91 12.38 12.69
CA SER A 235 9.68 12.35 13.52
C SER A 235 9.24 10.91 13.78
N ILE A 236 10.10 10.11 14.42
CA ILE A 236 9.96 8.64 14.55
C ILE A 236 8.69 8.27 15.31
N ASP A 237 8.30 9.04 16.34
CA ASP A 237 7.15 8.74 17.19
C ASP A 237 5.81 8.85 16.44
N GLU A 238 5.75 9.61 15.33
CA GLU A 238 4.55 9.77 14.51
C GLU A 238 4.29 8.57 13.59
N VAL A 239 5.28 7.68 13.38
CA VAL A 239 5.18 6.57 12.41
C VAL A 239 4.19 5.49 12.87
N THR A 240 4.34 5.02 14.11
CA THR A 240 3.50 3.94 14.66
C THR A 240 2.00 4.23 14.61
N PRO A 241 1.51 5.40 15.03
CA PRO A 241 0.09 5.75 14.91
C PRO A 241 -0.44 5.71 13.47
N LEU A 242 0.36 6.18 12.49
CA LEU A 242 -0.01 6.18 11.07
C LEU A 242 -0.12 4.75 10.51
N MET A 243 0.85 3.89 10.82
CA MET A 243 0.83 2.49 10.40
C MET A 243 -0.32 1.72 11.04
N GLN A 244 -0.59 1.92 12.32
CA GLN A 244 -1.74 1.33 13.00
C GLN A 244 -3.07 1.78 12.40
N GLN A 245 -3.17 3.05 11.98
CA GLN A 245 -4.34 3.55 11.28
C GLN A 245 -4.51 2.88 9.91
N ALA A 246 -3.42 2.68 9.15
CA ALA A 246 -3.45 1.96 7.89
C ALA A 246 -3.92 0.51 8.07
N ILE A 247 -3.35 -0.22 9.05
CA ILE A 247 -3.73 -1.61 9.38
C ILE A 247 -5.21 -1.70 9.76
N ARG A 248 -5.72 -0.80 10.60
CA ARG A 248 -7.15 -0.80 10.99
C ARG A 248 -8.06 -0.59 9.78
N ARG A 249 -7.69 0.31 8.84
CA ARG A 249 -8.50 0.64 7.66
C ARG A 249 -8.44 -0.42 6.56
N SER A 250 -7.35 -1.18 6.47
CA SER A 250 -7.16 -2.21 5.44
C SER A 250 -6.30 -3.37 5.98
N PRO A 251 -6.84 -4.23 6.86
CA PRO A 251 -6.06 -5.30 7.51
C PRO A 251 -5.63 -6.40 6.54
N GLU A 252 -6.36 -6.60 5.44
CA GLU A 252 -6.08 -7.57 4.38
C GLU A 252 -5.31 -6.95 3.19
N ASP A 253 -4.77 -5.74 3.38
CA ASP A 253 -4.01 -5.07 2.31
C ASP A 253 -2.74 -5.88 1.97
N PRO A 254 -2.42 -6.06 0.68
CA PRO A 254 -1.18 -6.72 0.28
C PRO A 254 0.09 -6.08 0.85
N GLN A 255 0.02 -4.83 1.29
CA GLN A 255 1.14 -4.09 1.89
C GLN A 255 1.17 -4.14 3.43
N VAL A 256 0.29 -4.90 4.09
CA VAL A 256 0.22 -4.96 5.57
C VAL A 256 1.56 -5.37 6.19
N GLY A 257 2.32 -6.23 5.53
CA GLY A 257 3.68 -6.61 5.95
C GLY A 257 4.64 -5.42 6.01
N VAL A 258 4.55 -4.47 5.08
CA VAL A 258 5.35 -3.23 5.08
C VAL A 258 5.02 -2.37 6.29
N TRP A 259 3.74 -2.27 6.66
CA TRP A 259 3.30 -1.48 7.82
C TRP A 259 3.74 -2.10 9.14
N HIS A 260 3.65 -3.44 9.26
CA HIS A 260 4.22 -4.16 10.41
C HIS A 260 5.73 -3.93 10.51
N GLY A 261 6.46 -4.02 9.39
CA GLY A 261 7.90 -3.77 9.33
C GLY A 261 8.27 -2.35 9.76
N ALA A 262 7.49 -1.34 9.36
CA ALA A 262 7.71 0.04 9.77
C ALA A 262 7.54 0.24 11.29
N ILE A 263 6.53 -0.40 11.91
CA ILE A 263 6.34 -0.38 13.37
C ILE A 263 7.52 -1.08 14.07
N GLY A 264 7.92 -2.25 13.58
CA GLY A 264 9.08 -2.97 14.10
C GLY A 264 10.36 -2.14 14.04
N MET A 265 10.55 -1.40 12.93
CA MET A 265 11.69 -0.50 12.78
C MET A 265 11.67 0.63 13.83
N VAL A 266 10.53 1.25 14.10
CA VAL A 266 10.40 2.26 15.15
C VAL A 266 10.82 1.69 16.51
N HIS A 267 10.32 0.50 16.89
CA HIS A 267 10.69 -0.17 18.13
C HIS A 267 12.20 -0.44 18.20
N MET A 268 12.79 -0.96 17.12
CA MET A 268 14.25 -1.20 17.05
C MET A 268 15.06 0.08 17.23
N LEU A 269 14.70 1.17 16.54
CA LEU A 269 15.40 2.46 16.62
C LEU A 269 15.26 3.11 18.01
N GLN A 270 14.23 2.72 18.76
CA GLN A 270 14.01 3.12 20.16
C GLN A 270 14.58 2.11 21.17
N SER A 271 15.40 1.15 20.73
CA SER A 271 16.04 0.11 21.53
C SER A 271 15.06 -0.85 22.24
N ARG A 272 13.84 -0.96 21.76
CA ARG A 272 12.81 -1.90 22.22
C ARG A 272 12.87 -3.15 21.33
N ILE A 273 13.88 -3.98 21.55
CA ILE A 273 14.23 -5.06 20.62
C ILE A 273 13.21 -6.19 20.64
N ASP A 274 12.68 -6.56 21.80
CA ASP A 274 11.70 -7.65 21.91
C ASP A 274 10.40 -7.29 21.17
N GLU A 275 9.92 -6.06 21.31
CA GLU A 275 8.76 -5.58 20.58
C GLU A 275 9.05 -5.47 19.07
N ALA A 276 10.26 -5.06 18.69
CA ALA A 276 10.68 -5.03 17.30
C ALA A 276 10.60 -6.42 16.66
N ILE A 277 11.07 -7.47 17.34
CA ILE A 277 11.01 -8.86 16.89
C ILE A 277 9.56 -9.26 16.65
N VAL A 278 8.64 -9.01 17.59
CA VAL A 278 7.21 -9.35 17.44
C VAL A 278 6.61 -8.72 16.17
N TRP A 279 6.92 -7.47 15.89
CA TRP A 279 6.40 -6.78 14.72
C TRP A 279 7.05 -7.24 13.42
N PHE A 280 8.35 -7.54 13.43
CA PHE A 280 9.04 -8.09 12.26
C PHE A 280 8.61 -9.52 11.94
N GLU A 281 8.29 -10.34 12.94
CA GLU A 281 7.70 -11.67 12.73
C GLU A 281 6.32 -11.58 12.07
N LYS A 282 5.49 -10.60 12.48
CA LYS A 282 4.22 -10.30 11.78
C LYS A 282 4.46 -9.86 10.33
N ALA A 283 5.47 -9.02 10.09
CA ALA A 283 5.83 -8.56 8.74
C ALA A 283 6.25 -9.74 7.85
N ARG A 284 7.13 -10.62 8.37
CA ARG A 284 7.55 -11.84 7.67
C ARG A 284 6.39 -12.79 7.41
N SER A 285 5.51 -12.98 8.38
CA SER A 285 4.34 -13.85 8.22
C SER A 285 3.36 -13.36 7.16
N ALA A 286 3.22 -12.04 7.02
CA ALA A 286 2.38 -11.41 5.99
C ALA A 286 3.01 -11.45 4.59
N SER A 287 4.34 -11.43 4.49
CA SER A 287 5.06 -11.38 3.21
C SER A 287 6.41 -12.10 3.34
N PRO A 288 6.42 -13.45 3.39
CA PRO A 288 7.63 -14.25 3.62
C PRO A 288 8.60 -14.22 2.44
N GLU A 289 8.13 -13.86 1.24
CA GLU A 289 8.95 -13.74 0.02
C GLU A 289 9.75 -12.44 -0.05
N LYS A 290 9.52 -11.50 0.89
CA LYS A 290 10.19 -10.19 0.88
C LYS A 290 11.52 -10.25 1.66
N PRO A 291 12.67 -10.13 0.99
CA PRO A 291 13.97 -10.32 1.64
C PRO A 291 14.25 -9.31 2.76
N TYR A 292 13.71 -8.08 2.69
CA TYR A 292 13.89 -7.08 3.76
C TYR A 292 13.24 -7.47 5.09
N ASN A 293 12.17 -8.30 5.10
CA ASN A 293 11.56 -8.78 6.34
C ASN A 293 12.52 -9.69 7.11
N HIS A 294 13.22 -10.56 6.41
CA HIS A 294 14.26 -11.42 6.96
C HIS A 294 15.48 -10.60 7.42
N LEU A 295 15.85 -9.58 6.65
CA LEU A 295 16.96 -8.70 7.01
C LEU A 295 16.68 -7.91 8.31
N HIS A 296 15.46 -7.43 8.49
CA HIS A 296 15.05 -6.76 9.73
C HIS A 296 15.10 -7.71 10.94
N LEU A 297 14.65 -8.95 10.77
CA LEU A 297 14.73 -9.98 11.81
C LEU A 297 16.18 -10.35 12.12
N ALA A 298 17.03 -10.50 11.12
CA ALA A 298 18.45 -10.76 11.33
C ALA A 298 19.11 -9.70 12.25
N ALA A 299 18.84 -8.42 11.99
CA ALA A 299 19.33 -7.32 12.83
C ALA A 299 18.74 -7.38 14.25
N ALA A 300 17.45 -7.63 14.39
CA ALA A 300 16.76 -7.66 15.69
C ALA A 300 17.21 -8.84 16.55
N TYR A 301 17.27 -10.05 16.00
CA TYR A 301 17.78 -11.24 16.71
C TYR A 301 19.24 -11.09 17.13
N ALA A 302 20.09 -10.51 16.29
CA ALA A 302 21.47 -10.26 16.66
C ALA A 302 21.60 -9.25 17.83
N LEU A 303 20.73 -8.25 17.89
CA LEU A 303 20.69 -7.29 19.00
C LEU A 303 20.15 -7.92 20.29
N SER A 304 19.19 -8.85 20.21
CA SER A 304 18.69 -9.60 21.37
C SER A 304 19.69 -10.67 21.88
N GLY A 305 20.74 -10.98 21.11
CA GLY A 305 21.72 -12.01 21.44
C GLY A 305 21.45 -13.38 20.84
N ASP A 306 20.35 -13.55 20.09
CA ASP A 306 20.03 -14.79 19.39
C ASP A 306 20.74 -14.86 18.04
N LEU A 307 22.04 -15.16 18.10
CA LEU A 307 22.89 -15.17 16.90
C LEU A 307 22.55 -16.31 15.94
N GLU A 308 22.02 -17.41 16.43
CA GLU A 308 21.64 -18.55 15.58
C GLU A 308 20.51 -18.14 14.63
N ARG A 309 19.40 -17.61 15.18
CA ARG A 309 18.31 -17.09 14.33
C ARG A 309 18.74 -15.90 13.46
N ALA A 310 19.59 -15.03 13.96
CA ALA A 310 20.11 -13.89 13.18
C ALA A 310 20.83 -14.32 11.91
N VAL A 311 21.73 -15.34 12.00
CA VAL A 311 22.47 -15.88 10.86
C VAL A 311 21.53 -16.56 9.86
N MET A 312 20.56 -17.35 10.36
CA MET A 312 19.54 -18.00 9.51
C MET A 312 18.74 -16.99 8.71
N GLU A 313 18.24 -15.95 9.36
CA GLU A 313 17.44 -14.91 8.72
C GLU A 313 18.27 -14.09 7.71
N LEU A 314 19.53 -13.79 8.00
CA LEU A 314 20.43 -13.12 7.06
C LEU A 314 20.72 -13.98 5.82
N ALA A 315 20.91 -15.29 6.00
CA ALA A 315 21.10 -16.23 4.89
C ALA A 315 19.86 -16.28 3.98
N GLU A 316 18.66 -16.31 4.59
CA GLU A 316 17.40 -16.33 3.84
C GLU A 316 17.16 -14.99 3.10
N ALA A 317 17.44 -13.84 3.74
CA ALA A 317 17.38 -12.54 3.08
C ALA A 317 18.26 -12.49 1.81
N ARG A 318 19.50 -13.01 1.89
CA ARG A 318 20.43 -13.09 0.76
C ARG A 318 19.95 -14.07 -0.33
N ARG A 319 19.38 -15.20 0.06
CA ARG A 319 18.85 -16.17 -0.88
C ARG A 319 17.71 -15.58 -1.70
N LEU A 320 16.76 -14.87 -1.05
CA LEU A 320 15.62 -14.22 -1.69
C LEU A 320 16.03 -13.03 -2.57
N ASP A 321 17.05 -12.28 -2.17
CA ASP A 321 17.60 -11.14 -2.92
C ASP A 321 18.45 -11.56 -4.13
N GLY A 322 18.86 -12.83 -4.22
CA GLY A 322 19.79 -13.32 -5.23
C GLY A 322 21.24 -12.86 -5.02
N GLY A 323 21.59 -12.45 -3.78
CA GLY A 323 22.95 -12.12 -3.37
C GLY A 323 23.47 -10.77 -3.89
N THR A 324 22.59 -9.85 -4.26
CA THR A 324 22.96 -8.55 -4.82
C THR A 324 22.96 -7.44 -3.76
N LEU A 325 21.79 -6.97 -3.36
CA LEU A 325 21.63 -5.81 -2.47
C LEU A 325 22.10 -6.09 -1.04
N TYR A 326 21.85 -7.32 -0.52
CA TYR A 326 22.13 -7.70 0.86
C TYR A 326 23.45 -8.45 1.04
N SER A 327 24.35 -8.30 0.09
CA SER A 327 25.71 -8.87 0.16
C SER A 327 26.55 -8.20 1.24
N SER A 328 26.46 -6.87 1.38
CA SER A 328 27.20 -6.08 2.36
C SER A 328 26.45 -4.84 2.82
N ILE A 329 26.92 -4.23 3.91
CA ILE A 329 26.39 -2.96 4.43
C ILE A 329 26.64 -1.83 3.42
N ALA A 330 27.79 -1.82 2.73
CA ALA A 330 28.08 -0.83 1.71
C ALA A 330 27.09 -0.89 0.55
N HIS A 331 26.78 -2.10 0.04
CA HIS A 331 25.76 -2.28 -1.01
C HIS A 331 24.38 -1.82 -0.53
N LEU A 332 23.96 -2.20 0.67
CA LEU A 332 22.69 -1.77 1.23
C LEU A 332 22.61 -0.24 1.36
N LYS A 333 23.68 0.41 1.85
CA LYS A 333 23.74 1.87 2.00
C LYS A 333 23.78 2.63 0.66
N ALA A 334 24.20 1.99 -0.43
CA ALA A 334 24.19 2.58 -1.76
C ALA A 334 22.77 2.81 -2.31
N PHE A 335 21.77 2.10 -1.79
CA PHE A 335 20.37 2.28 -2.18
C PHE A 335 19.66 3.32 -1.30
N PRO A 336 18.74 4.11 -1.87
CA PRO A 336 17.97 5.08 -1.11
C PRO A 336 17.14 4.44 0.01
N GLY A 337 17.38 4.87 1.24
CA GLY A 337 16.70 4.37 2.42
C GLY A 337 16.69 5.41 3.55
N PRO A 338 16.09 5.08 4.73
CA PRO A 338 16.02 6.00 5.86
C PRO A 338 17.38 6.49 6.36
N TRP A 339 18.45 5.76 6.08
CA TRP A 339 19.85 6.18 6.35
C TRP A 339 20.33 7.33 5.47
N TRP A 340 19.54 7.78 4.48
CA TRP A 340 19.77 9.02 3.72
C TRP A 340 18.95 10.21 4.28
N GLY A 341 18.13 9.96 5.30
CA GLY A 341 17.27 10.96 5.94
C GLY A 341 18.02 11.96 6.82
N ALA A 342 17.27 12.57 7.73
CA ALA A 342 17.79 13.54 8.69
C ALA A 342 18.96 12.96 9.54
N PRO A 343 19.91 13.78 10.02
CA PRO A 343 21.06 13.31 10.80
C PRO A 343 20.67 12.43 11.99
N LYS A 344 19.59 12.77 12.70
CA LYS A 344 19.05 11.96 13.80
C LYS A 344 18.68 10.55 13.35
N THR A 345 17.93 10.43 12.25
CA THR A 345 17.52 9.14 11.70
C THR A 345 18.73 8.32 11.26
N ARG A 346 19.68 8.93 10.55
CA ARG A 346 20.93 8.27 10.13
C ARG A 346 21.70 7.70 11.31
N SER A 347 21.86 8.48 12.40
CA SER A 347 22.54 8.03 13.61
C SER A 347 21.83 6.82 14.24
N LEU A 348 20.52 6.84 14.34
CA LEU A 348 19.75 5.72 14.89
C LEU A 348 19.87 4.46 14.04
N TYR A 349 19.82 4.57 12.71
CA TYR A 349 20.06 3.43 11.83
C TYR A 349 21.46 2.85 11.99
N GLU A 350 22.48 3.70 12.14
CA GLU A 350 23.86 3.24 12.34
C GLU A 350 24.03 2.51 13.66
N THR A 351 23.48 3.04 14.74
CA THR A 351 23.66 2.50 16.11
C THR A 351 22.76 1.32 16.44
N ALA A 352 21.62 1.15 15.74
CA ALA A 352 20.72 0.03 15.94
C ALA A 352 20.75 -0.94 14.75
N TYR A 353 20.20 -0.54 13.61
CA TYR A 353 19.97 -1.44 12.48
C TYR A 353 21.27 -2.01 11.90
N PHE A 354 22.21 -1.15 11.50
CA PHE A 354 23.49 -1.61 10.96
C PHE A 354 24.37 -2.29 12.01
N ALA A 355 24.31 -1.87 13.27
CA ALA A 355 25.00 -2.58 14.36
C ALA A 355 24.45 -4.01 14.53
N GLY A 356 23.12 -4.18 14.42
CA GLY A 356 22.50 -5.50 14.41
C GLY A 356 22.94 -6.37 13.25
N LEU A 357 22.96 -5.82 12.02
CA LEU A 357 23.41 -6.54 10.82
C LEU A 357 24.88 -6.98 10.91
N ARG A 358 25.77 -6.12 11.45
CA ARG A 358 27.19 -6.49 11.71
C ARG A 358 27.27 -7.67 12.67
N LYS A 359 26.51 -7.64 13.76
CA LYS A 359 26.46 -8.76 14.73
C LYS A 359 25.89 -10.03 14.10
N ALA A 360 24.94 -9.92 13.16
CA ALA A 360 24.41 -11.06 12.40
C ALA A 360 25.43 -11.63 11.38
N GLY A 361 26.58 -10.99 11.18
CA GLY A 361 27.63 -11.43 10.25
C GLY A 361 27.54 -10.82 8.85
N MET A 362 26.86 -9.68 8.67
CA MET A 362 26.88 -8.94 7.41
C MET A 362 28.21 -8.18 7.28
N PRO A 363 29.01 -8.38 6.19
CA PRO A 363 30.27 -7.68 6.01
C PRO A 363 30.07 -6.19 5.71
N GLU A 364 31.09 -5.37 5.93
CA GLU A 364 31.06 -3.93 5.60
C GLU A 364 31.10 -3.71 4.08
N GLU A 365 31.99 -4.46 3.35
CA GLU A 365 32.24 -4.40 1.91
C GLU A 365 31.91 -5.72 1.20
#